data_717c6f4bbbd4eb10a3baeb01c1d56f86
#
_entry.id   717c6f4bbbd4eb10a3baeb01c1d56f86
#
_cell.length_a   1.000
_cell.length_b   1.000
_cell.length_c   1.000
_cell.angle_alpha   90.00
_cell.angle_beta   90.00
_cell.angle_gamma   90.00
#
_symmetry.space_group_name_H-M   'P 1'
#
loop_
_entity.id
_entity.type
_entity.pdbx_description
1 polymer ?
#
loop_
_entity_poly.entity_id
_entity_poly.type
_entity_poly.pdbx_seq_one_letter_code
_entity_poly.pdbx_strand_id
1 'polypeptide(L)'
;AAQRRAGRRRLHRRRAGRLFVQHRRWQTGGRQERPAEGHLGAPRKGGXEAAVGDLWDDLPGEVGKTTRCEVVLSDTNAFEPIVTVTKVEGKTVSYEMTPAVSKEQLEKSVSNLVANASGEKVESVVCESGLEGKKGAEVHCDVTAGGVTLKRTVDVTKVDGLLMNFTLIPVLMKDQVQESLLDEIGTQLGQRPDSAECSNDLEGKPGNTIECNVVAGSEAQDFVLTVTSVDGDKINYRYDPKR
;
A
#
# COMPACT_ATOMS: atom_id res chain seq x y z
N ALA A 1 -50.73 1.13 -15.85
CA ALA A 1 -50.11 0.46 -14.73
C ALA A 1 -48.72 -0.05 -15.15
N ALA A 2 -47.68 0.70 -14.89
CA ALA A 2 -46.31 0.33 -15.19
C ALA A 2 -45.62 -0.07 -13.89
N GLN A 3 -45.34 -1.35 -13.75
CA GLN A 3 -44.54 -1.84 -12.63
C GLN A 3 -43.04 -1.55 -12.87
N ARG A 4 -42.49 -0.70 -12.04
CA ARG A 4 -41.03 -0.47 -12.01
C ARG A 4 -40.35 -1.60 -11.21
N ARG A 5 -39.57 -2.41 -11.90
CA ARG A 5 -38.71 -3.40 -11.25
C ARG A 5 -37.51 -2.68 -10.59
N ALA A 6 -37.44 -2.75 -9.28
CA ALA A 6 -36.28 -2.29 -8.52
C ALA A 6 -35.11 -3.27 -8.71
N GLY A 7 -34.10 -2.87 -9.42
CA GLY A 7 -32.87 -3.64 -9.56
C GLY A 7 -32.07 -3.63 -8.24
N ARG A 8 -31.93 -4.79 -7.65
CA ARG A 8 -31.05 -4.95 -6.48
C ARG A 8 -29.58 -4.82 -6.94
N ARG A 9 -28.97 -3.68 -6.64
CA ARG A 9 -27.52 -3.54 -6.81
C ARG A 9 -26.83 -4.35 -5.72
N ARG A 10 -26.09 -5.38 -6.13
CA ARG A 10 -25.21 -6.16 -5.23
C ARG A 10 -24.08 -5.26 -4.76
N LEU A 11 -23.99 -5.08 -3.45
CA LEU A 11 -22.81 -4.47 -2.82
C LEU A 11 -21.60 -5.39 -3.07
N HIS A 12 -20.69 -4.94 -3.89
CA HIS A 12 -19.39 -5.60 -3.98
C HIS A 12 -18.58 -5.31 -2.71
N ARG A 13 -18.38 -6.34 -1.91
CA ARG A 13 -17.51 -6.28 -0.74
C ARG A 13 -16.09 -5.90 -1.18
N ARG A 14 -15.54 -4.88 -0.57
CA ARG A 14 -14.14 -4.48 -0.72
C ARG A 14 -13.25 -5.70 -0.47
N ARG A 15 -12.52 -6.12 -1.50
CA ARG A 15 -11.53 -7.18 -1.34
C ARG A 15 -10.21 -6.54 -0.89
N ALA A 16 -9.84 -6.81 0.36
CA ALA A 16 -8.48 -6.56 0.81
C ALA A 16 -7.53 -7.46 0.01
N GLY A 17 -6.50 -6.90 -0.54
CA GLY A 17 -5.45 -7.67 -1.20
C GLY A 17 -4.77 -8.55 -0.15
N ARG A 18 -4.73 -9.85 -0.41
CA ARG A 18 -3.97 -10.80 0.41
C ARG A 18 -2.74 -11.24 -0.35
N LEU A 19 -1.60 -10.85 0.16
CA LEU A 19 -0.36 -11.51 -0.21
C LEU A 19 -0.31 -12.81 0.59
N PHE A 20 -0.57 -13.93 -0.08
CA PHE A 20 -0.61 -15.23 0.58
C PHE A 20 0.81 -15.80 0.69
N VAL A 21 1.39 -15.65 1.87
CA VAL A 21 2.53 -16.47 2.26
C VAL A 21 1.96 -17.63 3.09
N GLN A 22 1.92 -18.84 2.51
CA GLN A 22 1.44 -19.99 3.27
C GLN A 22 2.41 -20.32 4.41
N HIS A 23 1.93 -20.17 5.62
CA HIS A 23 2.67 -20.49 6.83
C HIS A 23 2.79 -21.99 7.06
N ARG A 24 4.01 -22.48 7.09
CA ARG A 24 4.33 -23.51 8.07
C ARG A 24 4.96 -22.81 9.28
N ARG A 25 4.43 -23.13 10.44
CA ARG A 25 4.80 -22.63 11.76
C ARG A 25 6.31 -22.77 11.99
N TRP A 26 7.05 -21.70 11.81
CA TRP A 26 8.42 -21.64 12.30
C TRP A 26 8.35 -21.38 13.79
N GLN A 27 8.83 -22.33 14.58
CA GLN A 27 8.97 -22.09 16.01
C GLN A 27 10.05 -21.00 16.19
N THR A 28 9.65 -19.87 16.72
CA THR A 28 10.56 -18.84 17.20
C THR A 28 11.37 -19.45 18.35
N GLY A 29 12.61 -19.73 18.10
CA GLY A 29 13.51 -20.28 19.11
C GLY A 29 14.40 -21.42 18.62
N GLY A 30 14.95 -21.33 17.43
CA GLY A 30 15.97 -22.26 16.97
C GLY A 30 17.37 -21.73 17.25
N ARG A 31 18.11 -22.41 18.14
CA ARG A 31 19.56 -22.22 18.26
C ARG A 31 20.20 -22.65 16.94
N GLN A 32 20.77 -21.71 16.20
CA GLN A 32 21.70 -22.06 15.15
C GLN A 32 23.12 -21.89 15.67
N GLU A 33 23.77 -23.01 15.92
CA GLU A 33 25.21 -23.03 16.13
C GLU A 33 25.89 -22.78 14.77
N ARG A 34 26.78 -21.81 14.72
CA ARG A 34 27.58 -21.49 13.55
C ARG A 34 28.43 -22.72 13.18
N PRO A 35 28.30 -23.36 12.04
CA PRO A 35 29.27 -24.36 11.62
C PRO A 35 30.53 -23.65 11.14
N ALA A 36 31.65 -24.04 11.69
CA ALA A 36 32.95 -23.72 11.10
C ALA A 36 33.00 -24.40 9.73
N GLU A 37 33.40 -23.65 8.72
CA GLU A 37 33.67 -24.04 7.32
C GLU A 37 33.22 -25.44 6.91
N GLY A 38 32.24 -25.55 6.04
CA GLY A 38 31.88 -26.85 5.43
C GLY A 38 30.56 -26.86 4.72
N HIS A 39 30.62 -27.24 3.51
CA HIS A 39 29.65 -27.59 2.48
C HIS A 39 28.16 -27.61 2.88
N LEU A 40 27.35 -26.87 2.10
CA LEU A 40 25.90 -26.95 2.04
C LEU A 40 25.49 -28.43 1.75
N GLY A 41 24.88 -29.07 2.74
CA GLY A 41 24.33 -30.40 2.60
C GLY A 41 23.07 -30.40 1.73
N ALA A 42 22.93 -31.42 0.88
CA ALA A 42 21.78 -31.62 0.01
C ALA A 42 20.45 -31.68 0.80
N PRO A 43 19.33 -31.18 0.23
CA PRO A 43 18.04 -31.16 0.92
C PRO A 43 17.54 -32.57 1.21
N ARG A 44 17.06 -32.80 2.43
CA ARG A 44 16.45 -34.08 2.82
C ARG A 44 15.07 -34.21 2.15
N LYS A 45 14.82 -35.33 1.50
CA LYS A 45 13.57 -35.65 0.83
C LYS A 45 12.39 -35.67 1.83
N GLY A 46 11.39 -34.88 1.58
CA GLY A 46 10.10 -34.96 2.26
C GLY A 46 9.48 -33.62 2.68
N GLY A 47 8.71 -33.05 1.83
CA GLY A 47 7.80 -31.92 2.12
C GLY A 47 8.27 -30.55 1.69
N UNK A 48 7.54 -29.99 0.81
CA UNK A 48 7.68 -29.03 0.36
C UNK A 48 8.87 -28.60 0.17
N GLU A 49 9.04 -28.40 -0.86
CA GLU A 49 10.27 -27.76 -1.26
C GLU A 49 10.42 -26.43 -0.50
N ALA A 50 11.40 -26.38 0.35
CA ALA A 50 11.73 -25.14 1.04
C ALA A 50 12.09 -24.07 0.00
N ALA A 51 11.51 -22.90 0.14
CA ALA A 51 11.91 -21.72 -0.62
C ALA A 51 13.42 -21.53 -0.50
N VAL A 52 14.07 -21.28 -1.61
CA VAL A 52 15.49 -20.90 -1.59
C VAL A 52 15.55 -19.48 -1.05
N GLY A 53 16.17 -19.30 0.09
CA GLY A 53 16.41 -17.98 0.66
C GLY A 53 17.89 -17.64 0.53
N ASP A 54 18.20 -16.63 -0.23
CA ASP A 54 19.56 -16.08 -0.30
C ASP A 54 19.64 -14.81 0.53
N LEU A 55 20.63 -14.74 1.40
CA LEU A 55 20.98 -13.52 2.14
C LEU A 55 21.75 -12.59 1.20
N TRP A 56 21.37 -11.33 1.17
CA TRP A 56 22.05 -10.33 0.34
C TRP A 56 23.44 -9.99 0.89
N ASP A 57 23.59 -9.97 2.24
CA ASP A 57 24.85 -9.67 2.93
C ASP A 57 24.95 -10.48 4.22
N ASP A 58 26.18 -10.71 4.69
CA ASP A 58 26.43 -11.29 6.00
C ASP A 58 25.79 -10.45 7.10
N LEU A 59 25.13 -11.10 8.05
CA LEU A 59 24.52 -10.43 9.18
C LEU A 59 25.53 -10.38 10.37
N PRO A 60 26.12 -9.20 10.65
CA PRO A 60 26.99 -9.09 11.81
C PRO A 60 26.24 -9.42 13.11
N GLY A 61 26.89 -10.17 14.01
CA GLY A 61 26.30 -10.54 15.29
C GLY A 61 26.33 -9.39 16.29
N GLU A 62 25.68 -8.29 15.93
CA GLU A 62 25.57 -7.08 16.77
C GLU A 62 24.09 -6.68 16.85
N VAL A 63 23.61 -6.39 18.06
CA VAL A 63 22.21 -5.99 18.28
C VAL A 63 21.87 -4.75 17.44
N GLY A 64 20.74 -4.81 16.73
CA GLY A 64 20.26 -3.75 15.85
C GLY A 64 20.75 -3.82 14.42
N LYS A 65 21.72 -4.71 14.11
CA LYS A 65 22.14 -4.91 12.71
C LYS A 65 21.05 -5.64 11.94
N THR A 66 20.90 -5.27 10.66
CA THR A 66 19.87 -5.82 9.77
C THR A 66 20.49 -6.34 8.48
N THR A 67 19.83 -7.32 7.88
CA THR A 67 20.06 -7.71 6.49
C THR A 67 18.72 -8.05 5.84
N ARG A 68 18.68 -8.08 4.52
CA ARG A 68 17.53 -8.56 3.76
C ARG A 68 17.81 -9.96 3.21
N CYS A 69 16.76 -10.75 3.14
CA CYS A 69 16.81 -12.07 2.52
C CYS A 69 15.80 -12.06 1.38
N GLU A 70 16.12 -12.68 0.26
CA GLU A 70 15.11 -12.94 -0.75
C GLU A 70 14.54 -14.34 -0.47
N VAL A 71 13.23 -14.46 -0.36
CA VAL A 71 12.51 -15.72 -0.18
C VAL A 71 11.56 -15.90 -1.37
N VAL A 72 11.85 -16.86 -2.22
CA VAL A 72 11.03 -17.17 -3.40
C VAL A 72 10.21 -18.42 -3.09
N LEU A 73 8.89 -18.27 -3.06
CA LEU A 73 7.94 -19.36 -2.84
C LEU A 73 7.42 -19.92 -4.17
N SER A 74 7.31 -19.05 -5.17
CA SER A 74 6.92 -19.39 -6.54
C SER A 74 7.28 -18.24 -7.46
N ASP A 75 7.14 -18.42 -8.76
CA ASP A 75 7.41 -17.38 -9.77
C ASP A 75 6.61 -16.09 -9.55
N THR A 76 5.50 -16.20 -8.82
CA THR A 76 4.60 -15.05 -8.56
C THR A 76 4.51 -14.68 -7.09
N ASN A 77 5.24 -15.37 -6.23
CA ASN A 77 5.17 -15.14 -4.79
C ASN A 77 6.58 -15.14 -4.19
N ALA A 78 7.14 -13.96 -4.07
CA ALA A 78 8.44 -13.73 -3.45
C ALA A 78 8.33 -12.52 -2.49
N PHE A 79 9.15 -12.48 -1.47
CA PHE A 79 9.20 -11.39 -0.52
C PHE A 79 10.62 -11.26 0.05
N GLU A 80 10.90 -10.11 0.65
CA GLU A 80 12.25 -9.75 1.11
C GLU A 80 12.23 -9.40 2.61
N PRO A 81 12.08 -10.40 3.52
CA PRO A 81 12.02 -10.09 4.94
C PRO A 81 13.31 -9.42 5.41
N ILE A 82 13.14 -8.46 6.31
CA ILE A 82 14.25 -7.79 7.00
C ILE A 82 14.52 -8.60 8.25
N VAL A 83 15.73 -9.10 8.37
CA VAL A 83 16.22 -9.84 9.55
C VAL A 83 16.97 -8.84 10.44
N THR A 84 16.55 -8.70 11.70
CA THR A 84 17.15 -7.78 12.67
C THR A 84 17.70 -8.57 13.87
N VAL A 85 18.96 -8.38 14.20
CA VAL A 85 19.57 -8.99 15.41
C VAL A 85 18.97 -8.34 16.66
N THR A 86 18.33 -9.14 17.51
CA THR A 86 17.68 -8.67 18.74
C THR A 86 18.52 -8.93 19.99
N LYS A 87 19.37 -9.98 19.98
CA LYS A 87 20.18 -10.35 21.13
C LYS A 87 21.39 -11.15 20.71
N VAL A 88 22.49 -10.98 21.41
CA VAL A 88 23.73 -11.78 21.24
C VAL A 88 24.19 -12.31 22.59
N GLU A 89 24.33 -13.62 22.72
CA GLU A 89 24.82 -14.28 23.95
C GLU A 89 25.90 -15.30 23.57
N GLY A 90 27.13 -14.93 23.79
CA GLY A 90 28.26 -15.78 23.39
C GLY A 90 28.29 -16.03 21.89
N LYS A 91 28.04 -17.28 21.47
CA LYS A 91 27.98 -17.66 20.06
C LYS A 91 26.55 -17.74 19.51
N THR A 92 25.54 -17.41 20.34
CA THR A 92 24.14 -17.49 19.95
C THR A 92 23.63 -16.09 19.57
N VAL A 93 23.07 -15.97 18.36
CA VAL A 93 22.46 -14.75 17.87
C VAL A 93 20.96 -14.98 17.75
N SER A 94 20.17 -14.15 18.43
CA SER A 94 18.71 -14.11 18.29
C SER A 94 18.34 -13.01 17.31
N TYR A 95 17.31 -13.25 16.51
CA TYR A 95 16.85 -12.28 15.51
C TYR A 95 15.32 -12.31 15.38
N GLU A 96 14.78 -11.26 14.84
CA GLU A 96 13.37 -11.18 14.42
C GLU A 96 13.32 -10.90 12.91
N MET A 97 12.20 -11.26 12.29
CA MET A 97 11.97 -11.02 10.88
C MET A 97 10.74 -10.12 10.70
N THR A 98 10.92 -9.02 9.98
CA THR A 98 9.83 -8.13 9.55
C THR A 98 9.54 -8.44 8.09
N PRO A 99 8.29 -8.72 7.70
CA PRO A 99 7.98 -8.93 6.29
C PRO A 99 8.25 -7.66 5.49
N ALA A 100 8.71 -7.80 4.28
CA ALA A 100 8.87 -6.69 3.34
C ALA A 100 8.76 -7.24 1.92
N VAL A 101 8.43 -6.36 0.99
CA VAL A 101 8.39 -6.67 -0.44
C VAL A 101 9.20 -5.61 -1.18
N SER A 102 9.90 -6.03 -2.22
CA SER A 102 10.63 -5.10 -3.08
C SER A 102 9.64 -4.21 -3.85
N LYS A 103 10.16 -3.15 -4.43
CA LYS A 103 9.39 -2.26 -5.31
C LYS A 103 8.72 -3.05 -6.44
N GLU A 104 9.47 -3.91 -7.11
CA GLU A 104 9.00 -4.72 -8.23
C GLU A 104 7.88 -5.70 -7.82
N GLN A 105 8.02 -6.33 -6.65
CA GLN A 105 6.99 -7.24 -6.12
C GLN A 105 5.73 -6.47 -5.72
N LEU A 106 5.90 -5.27 -5.15
CA LEU A 106 4.78 -4.41 -4.80
C LEU A 106 4.01 -3.98 -6.05
N GLU A 107 4.72 -3.51 -7.09
CA GLU A 107 4.14 -3.11 -8.37
C GLU A 107 3.34 -4.23 -9.03
N LYS A 108 3.88 -5.46 -9.03
CA LYS A 108 3.17 -6.64 -9.53
C LYS A 108 1.90 -6.92 -8.71
N SER A 109 2.00 -6.82 -7.38
CA SER A 109 0.87 -7.07 -6.47
C SER A 109 -0.24 -6.04 -6.67
N VAL A 110 0.13 -4.76 -6.78
CA VAL A 110 -0.82 -3.65 -7.04
C VAL A 110 -1.47 -3.83 -8.42
N SER A 111 -0.68 -4.14 -9.45
CA SER A 111 -1.18 -4.39 -10.80
C SER A 111 -2.24 -5.49 -10.82
N ASN A 112 -1.94 -6.62 -10.18
CA ASN A 112 -2.87 -7.75 -10.09
C ASN A 112 -4.15 -7.38 -9.32
N LEU A 113 -4.00 -6.62 -8.23
CA LEU A 113 -5.14 -6.21 -7.41
C LEU A 113 -6.08 -5.29 -8.20
N VAL A 114 -5.52 -4.30 -8.90
CA VAL A 114 -6.30 -3.35 -9.70
C VAL A 114 -6.97 -4.07 -10.88
N ALA A 115 -6.23 -4.89 -11.64
CA ALA A 115 -6.78 -5.64 -12.77
C ALA A 115 -7.94 -6.56 -12.33
N ASN A 116 -7.81 -7.21 -11.18
CA ASN A 116 -8.88 -8.08 -10.64
C ASN A 116 -10.09 -7.29 -10.14
N ALA A 117 -9.89 -6.05 -9.67
CA ALA A 117 -10.96 -5.21 -9.14
C ALA A 117 -11.75 -4.49 -10.25
N SER A 118 -11.05 -3.93 -11.22
CA SER A 118 -11.65 -3.16 -12.32
C SER A 118 -12.06 -4.02 -13.52
N GLY A 119 -11.35 -5.13 -13.74
CA GLY A 119 -11.48 -5.93 -14.97
C GLY A 119 -10.74 -5.30 -16.15
N GLU A 120 -10.07 -4.19 -15.95
CA GLU A 120 -9.30 -3.49 -16.97
C GLU A 120 -7.85 -3.94 -17.01
N LYS A 121 -7.25 -3.82 -18.19
CA LYS A 121 -5.82 -4.09 -18.33
C LYS A 121 -5.02 -2.94 -17.71
N VAL A 122 -4.20 -3.27 -16.72
CA VAL A 122 -3.24 -2.32 -16.15
C VAL A 122 -2.04 -2.22 -17.09
N GLU A 123 -1.71 -1.02 -17.50
CA GLU A 123 -0.62 -0.74 -18.44
C GLU A 123 0.72 -0.63 -17.70
N SER A 124 0.71 0.07 -16.56
CA SER A 124 1.90 0.20 -15.73
C SER A 124 1.53 0.50 -14.28
N VAL A 125 2.42 0.13 -13.38
CA VAL A 125 2.41 0.54 -11.98
C VAL A 125 3.82 1.00 -11.66
N VAL A 126 3.95 2.18 -11.06
CA VAL A 126 5.23 2.73 -10.62
C VAL A 126 5.08 3.16 -9.16
N CYS A 127 5.73 2.46 -8.26
CA CYS A 127 5.72 2.79 -6.83
C CYS A 127 6.98 3.57 -6.46
N GLU A 128 6.91 4.35 -5.40
CA GLU A 128 8.05 5.13 -4.89
C GLU A 128 9.14 4.22 -4.34
N SER A 129 8.75 3.15 -3.65
CA SER A 129 9.67 2.20 -3.00
C SER A 129 9.00 0.84 -2.84
N GLY A 130 9.72 -0.11 -2.25
CA GLY A 130 9.13 -1.32 -1.69
C GLY A 130 8.35 -1.00 -0.41
N LEU A 131 7.72 -2.01 0.20
CA LEU A 131 6.85 -1.82 1.36
C LEU A 131 7.30 -2.72 2.52
N GLU A 132 7.53 -2.11 3.69
CA GLU A 132 7.83 -2.83 4.91
C GLU A 132 6.54 -3.22 5.65
N GLY A 133 6.54 -4.40 6.24
CA GLY A 133 5.40 -4.93 6.98
C GLY A 133 5.29 -4.36 8.39
N LYS A 134 5.00 -3.09 8.45
CA LYS A 134 4.67 -2.39 9.70
C LYS A 134 3.28 -1.79 9.53
N LYS A 135 2.37 -2.08 10.45
CA LYS A 135 1.01 -1.53 10.40
C LYS A 135 1.06 0.00 10.27
N GLY A 136 0.38 0.53 9.26
CA GLY A 136 0.38 1.96 8.95
C GLY A 136 1.58 2.41 8.12
N ALA A 137 2.44 1.49 7.65
CA ALA A 137 3.45 1.83 6.65
C ALA A 137 2.75 2.07 5.31
N GLU A 138 3.15 3.12 4.62
CA GLU A 138 2.51 3.58 3.39
C GLU A 138 3.55 3.80 2.29
N VAL A 139 3.14 3.56 1.04
CA VAL A 139 3.91 3.87 -0.16
C VAL A 139 2.95 4.36 -1.23
N HIS A 140 3.33 5.37 -1.98
CA HIS A 140 2.54 5.86 -3.11
C HIS A 140 2.91 5.12 -4.38
N CYS A 141 1.90 4.80 -5.18
CA CYS A 141 2.05 4.19 -6.50
C CYS A 141 1.18 4.90 -7.52
N ASP A 142 1.73 5.17 -8.68
CA ASP A 142 1.00 5.63 -9.85
C ASP A 142 0.58 4.41 -10.67
N VAL A 143 -0.72 4.27 -10.91
CA VAL A 143 -1.32 3.16 -11.63
C VAL A 143 -1.93 3.67 -12.93
N THR A 144 -1.46 3.17 -14.07
CA THR A 144 -2.00 3.54 -15.39
C THR A 144 -2.87 2.39 -15.92
N ALA A 145 -4.13 2.70 -16.22
CA ALA A 145 -5.07 1.78 -16.83
C ALA A 145 -6.00 2.57 -17.76
N GLY A 146 -6.25 2.05 -18.96
CA GLY A 146 -7.07 2.73 -19.96
C GLY A 146 -6.55 4.10 -20.38
N GLY A 147 -5.22 4.30 -20.33
CA GLY A 147 -4.58 5.58 -20.66
C GLY A 147 -4.70 6.65 -19.58
N VAL A 148 -5.29 6.33 -18.42
CA VAL A 148 -5.42 7.28 -17.29
C VAL A 148 -4.50 6.82 -16.15
N THR A 149 -3.73 7.76 -15.60
CA THR A 149 -2.87 7.49 -14.45
C THR A 149 -3.54 8.03 -13.18
N LEU A 150 -3.69 7.16 -12.19
CA LEU A 150 -4.28 7.50 -10.89
C LEU A 150 -3.28 7.15 -9.79
N LYS A 151 -3.06 8.11 -8.89
CA LYS A 151 -2.22 7.89 -7.71
C LYS A 151 -2.98 7.08 -6.65
N ARG A 152 -2.29 6.16 -6.00
CA ARG A 152 -2.81 5.32 -4.93
C ARG A 152 -1.84 5.32 -3.77
N THR A 153 -2.35 5.33 -2.54
CA THR A 153 -1.56 4.97 -1.36
C THR A 153 -1.77 3.48 -1.08
N VAL A 154 -0.68 2.75 -0.95
CA VAL A 154 -0.67 1.37 -0.44
C VAL A 154 -0.46 1.46 1.06
N ASP A 155 -1.45 1.07 1.86
CA ASP A 155 -1.42 1.17 3.33
C ASP A 155 -1.44 -0.23 3.95
N VAL A 156 -0.45 -0.55 4.80
CA VAL A 156 -0.37 -1.81 5.54
C VAL A 156 -1.38 -1.80 6.67
N THR A 157 -2.44 -2.58 6.54
CA THR A 157 -3.54 -2.64 7.51
C THR A 157 -3.30 -3.64 8.63
N LYS A 158 -2.60 -4.74 8.32
CA LYS A 158 -2.33 -5.80 9.29
C LYS A 158 -1.05 -6.55 8.94
N VAL A 159 -0.31 -6.91 9.98
CA VAL A 159 0.85 -7.82 9.87
C VAL A 159 0.63 -8.98 10.87
N ASP A 160 0.87 -10.20 10.40
CA ASP A 160 0.71 -11.42 11.20
C ASP A 160 1.85 -12.39 10.82
N GLY A 161 2.91 -12.37 11.59
CA GLY A 161 4.17 -13.04 11.25
C GLY A 161 4.76 -12.46 9.97
N LEU A 162 4.96 -13.30 8.95
CA LEU A 162 5.45 -12.86 7.64
C LEU A 162 4.32 -12.55 6.65
N LEU A 163 3.06 -12.59 7.10
CA LEU A 163 1.91 -12.23 6.28
C LEU A 163 1.60 -10.74 6.45
N MET A 164 1.56 -10.01 5.35
CA MET A 164 1.24 -8.59 5.31
C MET A 164 -0.03 -8.38 4.49
N ASN A 165 -1.01 -7.68 5.08
CA ASN A 165 -2.22 -7.25 4.37
C ASN A 165 -2.13 -5.75 4.12
N PHE A 166 -2.52 -5.33 2.93
CA PHE A 166 -2.57 -3.92 2.57
C PHE A 166 -3.85 -3.58 1.82
N THR A 167 -4.18 -2.31 1.79
CA THR A 167 -5.29 -1.76 1.00
C THR A 167 -4.76 -0.68 0.06
N LEU A 168 -5.48 -0.48 -1.05
CA LEU A 168 -5.22 0.62 -1.97
C LEU A 168 -6.23 1.73 -1.66
N ILE A 169 -5.69 2.91 -1.41
CA ILE A 169 -6.47 4.11 -1.09
C ILE A 169 -6.33 5.07 -2.28
N PRO A 170 -7.42 5.50 -2.91
CA PRO A 170 -7.32 6.46 -4.00
C PRO A 170 -6.82 7.81 -3.49
N VAL A 171 -6.09 8.51 -4.33
CA VAL A 171 -5.57 9.86 -4.03
C VAL A 171 -6.01 10.79 -5.16
N LEU A 172 -6.68 11.86 -4.81
CA LEU A 172 -6.99 12.95 -5.74
C LEU A 172 -5.84 13.94 -5.67
N MET A 173 -5.12 14.10 -6.77
CA MET A 173 -3.96 14.99 -6.82
C MET A 173 -4.38 16.45 -6.60
N LYS A 174 -3.48 17.25 -6.05
CA LYS A 174 -3.71 18.65 -5.69
C LYS A 174 -4.40 19.44 -6.81
N ASP A 175 -3.91 19.33 -8.04
CA ASP A 175 -4.47 19.99 -9.22
C ASP A 175 -5.91 19.53 -9.51
N GLN A 176 -6.18 18.23 -9.38
CA GLN A 176 -7.52 17.66 -9.56
C GLN A 176 -8.48 18.15 -8.49
N VAL A 177 -8.02 18.25 -7.23
CA VAL A 177 -8.82 18.81 -6.14
C VAL A 177 -9.19 20.26 -6.44
N GLN A 178 -8.20 21.05 -6.87
CA GLN A 178 -8.41 22.47 -7.21
C GLN A 178 -9.46 22.64 -8.29
N GLU A 179 -9.34 21.87 -9.39
CA GLU A 179 -10.31 21.92 -10.49
C GLU A 179 -11.72 21.50 -10.01
N SER A 180 -11.81 20.39 -9.28
CA SER A 180 -13.07 19.88 -8.74
C SER A 180 -13.75 20.92 -7.82
N LEU A 181 -12.97 21.55 -6.95
CA LEU A 181 -13.47 22.58 -6.02
C LEU A 181 -13.99 23.81 -6.76
N LEU A 182 -13.23 24.29 -7.76
CA LEU A 182 -13.65 25.43 -8.58
C LEU A 182 -14.96 25.17 -9.32
N ASP A 183 -15.12 23.98 -9.89
CA ASP A 183 -16.32 23.58 -10.60
C ASP A 183 -17.53 23.49 -9.65
N GLU A 184 -17.33 22.92 -8.47
CA GLU A 184 -18.38 22.73 -7.49
C GLU A 184 -18.86 24.07 -6.91
N ILE A 185 -17.94 24.95 -6.53
CA ILE A 185 -18.26 26.32 -6.07
C ILE A 185 -18.91 27.11 -7.21
N GLY A 186 -18.37 27.01 -8.43
CA GLY A 186 -18.92 27.68 -9.61
C GLY A 186 -20.35 27.30 -9.88
N THR A 187 -20.69 26.02 -9.71
CA THR A 187 -22.07 25.54 -9.86
C THR A 187 -23.00 26.15 -8.81
N GLN A 188 -22.54 26.33 -7.59
CA GLN A 188 -23.34 26.91 -6.50
C GLN A 188 -23.50 28.42 -6.62
N LEU A 189 -22.45 29.13 -7.02
CA LEU A 189 -22.46 30.59 -7.13
C LEU A 189 -22.99 31.09 -8.49
N GLY A 190 -23.08 30.21 -9.47
CA GLY A 190 -23.42 30.58 -10.85
C GLY A 190 -22.28 31.21 -11.62
N GLN A 191 -21.11 31.29 -11.02
CA GLN A 191 -19.87 31.80 -11.63
C GLN A 191 -18.67 31.07 -11.02
N ARG A 192 -17.80 30.56 -11.90
CA ARG A 192 -16.59 29.85 -11.48
C ARG A 192 -15.59 30.83 -10.86
N PRO A 193 -15.03 30.55 -9.67
CA PRO A 193 -13.94 31.36 -9.10
C PRO A 193 -12.70 31.37 -10.01
N ASP A 194 -11.85 32.35 -9.81
CA ASP A 194 -10.66 32.55 -10.66
C ASP A 194 -9.58 31.50 -10.43
N SER A 195 -9.36 31.12 -9.15
CA SER A 195 -8.34 30.13 -8.82
C SER A 195 -8.61 29.46 -7.48
N ALA A 196 -8.04 28.28 -7.32
CA ALA A 196 -7.96 27.60 -6.03
C ALA A 196 -6.52 27.12 -5.84
N GLU A 197 -6.02 27.20 -4.62
CA GLU A 197 -4.73 26.63 -4.25
C GLU A 197 -4.88 25.80 -2.99
N CYS A 198 -4.65 24.48 -3.12
CA CYS A 198 -4.78 23.53 -2.03
C CYS A 198 -3.41 23.20 -1.42
N SER A 199 -3.40 22.80 -0.15
CA SER A 199 -2.16 22.49 0.57
C SER A 199 -1.48 21.23 0.07
N ASN A 200 -2.25 20.19 -0.24
CA ASN A 200 -1.73 18.84 -0.57
C ASN A 200 -2.70 18.09 -1.50
N ASP A 201 -2.28 16.89 -1.91
CA ASP A 201 -3.16 15.88 -2.49
C ASP A 201 -4.22 15.46 -1.45
N LEU A 202 -5.39 15.04 -1.88
CA LEU A 202 -6.47 14.58 -0.99
C LEU A 202 -6.55 13.05 -1.01
N GLU A 203 -6.06 12.44 0.04
CA GLU A 203 -6.10 10.99 0.20
C GLU A 203 -7.49 10.54 0.64
N GLY A 204 -8.03 9.52 -0.01
CA GLY A 204 -9.37 8.99 0.19
C GLY A 204 -9.57 8.21 1.48
N LYS A 205 -9.26 8.82 2.60
CA LYS A 205 -9.53 8.28 3.93
C LYS A 205 -10.65 9.10 4.58
N PRO A 206 -11.83 8.52 4.85
CA PRO A 206 -12.91 9.29 5.51
C PRO A 206 -12.42 10.00 6.77
N GLY A 207 -12.69 11.30 6.84
CA GLY A 207 -12.21 12.18 7.90
C GLY A 207 -10.91 12.90 7.58
N ASN A 208 -10.19 12.51 6.53
CA ASN A 208 -8.96 13.20 6.12
C ASN A 208 -9.30 14.61 5.62
N THR A 209 -8.42 15.57 5.89
CA THR A 209 -8.67 16.99 5.56
C THR A 209 -7.48 17.63 4.86
N ILE A 210 -7.78 18.59 3.99
CA ILE A 210 -6.79 19.53 3.43
C ILE A 210 -7.37 20.93 3.44
N GLU A 211 -6.51 21.93 3.34
CA GLU A 211 -6.90 23.33 3.24
C GLU A 211 -6.74 23.83 1.81
N CYS A 212 -7.67 24.64 1.35
CA CYS A 212 -7.62 25.28 0.04
C CYS A 212 -8.00 26.76 0.16
N ASN A 213 -7.24 27.62 -0.51
CA ASN A 213 -7.57 29.04 -0.67
C ASN A 213 -8.22 29.22 -2.04
N VAL A 214 -9.40 29.84 -2.08
CA VAL A 214 -10.16 30.10 -3.32
C VAL A 214 -10.27 31.61 -3.51
N VAL A 215 -9.99 32.08 -4.73
CA VAL A 215 -10.03 33.49 -5.11
C VAL A 215 -11.14 33.72 -6.14
N ALA A 216 -11.97 34.73 -5.90
CA ALA A 216 -13.01 35.19 -6.81
C ALA A 216 -13.00 36.72 -6.88
N GLY A 217 -12.50 37.26 -7.99
CA GLY A 217 -12.30 38.71 -8.13
C GLY A 217 -11.29 39.23 -7.11
N SER A 218 -11.73 40.12 -6.26
CA SER A 218 -10.90 40.72 -5.19
C SER A 218 -11.05 40.01 -3.84
N GLU A 219 -11.88 38.99 -3.77
CA GLU A 219 -12.14 38.25 -2.52
C GLU A 219 -11.40 36.91 -2.51
N ALA A 220 -10.88 36.55 -1.34
CA ALA A 220 -10.25 35.28 -1.10
C ALA A 220 -10.84 34.62 0.15
N GLN A 221 -11.07 33.32 0.07
CA GLN A 221 -11.66 32.56 1.18
C GLN A 221 -10.93 31.24 1.33
N ASP A 222 -10.55 30.94 2.56
CA ASP A 222 -9.98 29.63 2.91
C ASP A 222 -11.10 28.63 3.20
N PHE A 223 -10.93 27.42 2.71
CA PHE A 223 -11.83 26.29 2.93
C PHE A 223 -11.07 25.12 3.53
N VAL A 224 -11.76 24.35 4.34
CA VAL A 224 -11.29 23.03 4.79
C VAL A 224 -12.12 21.98 4.05
N LEU A 225 -11.44 21.16 3.27
CA LEU A 225 -12.05 20.02 2.60
C LEU A 225 -11.93 18.80 3.51
N THR A 226 -13.02 18.04 3.67
CA THR A 226 -13.05 16.84 4.50
C THR A 226 -13.61 15.67 3.69
N VAL A 227 -12.86 14.58 3.57
CA VAL A 227 -13.35 13.36 2.91
C VAL A 227 -14.52 12.78 3.70
N THR A 228 -15.66 12.59 3.04
CA THR A 228 -16.88 12.04 3.66
C THR A 228 -17.02 10.54 3.39
N SER A 229 -16.70 10.11 2.18
CA SER A 229 -16.77 8.69 1.79
C SER A 229 -15.94 8.43 0.55
N VAL A 230 -15.68 7.16 0.28
CA VAL A 230 -14.97 6.70 -0.91
C VAL A 230 -15.80 5.57 -1.53
N ASP A 231 -16.04 5.65 -2.83
CA ASP A 231 -16.78 4.63 -3.59
C ASP A 231 -15.94 4.26 -4.83
N GLY A 232 -15.24 3.14 -4.73
CA GLY A 232 -14.25 2.76 -5.74
C GLY A 232 -13.11 3.78 -5.74
N ASP A 233 -12.93 4.45 -6.88
CA ASP A 233 -11.90 5.48 -7.05
C ASP A 233 -12.43 6.89 -6.81
N LYS A 234 -13.73 7.03 -6.61
CA LYS A 234 -14.36 8.31 -6.38
C LYS A 234 -14.25 8.72 -4.91
N ILE A 235 -13.57 9.84 -4.66
CA ILE A 235 -13.47 10.45 -3.34
C ILE A 235 -14.58 11.51 -3.23
N ASN A 236 -15.49 11.32 -2.27
CA ASN A 236 -16.51 12.31 -1.98
C ASN A 236 -16.02 13.15 -0.79
N TYR A 237 -16.12 14.46 -0.91
CA TYR A 237 -15.71 15.39 0.13
C TYR A 237 -16.76 16.49 0.31
N ARG A 238 -16.72 17.15 1.45
CA ARG A 238 -17.42 18.41 1.69
C ARG A 238 -16.36 19.50 1.89
N TYR A 239 -16.75 20.73 1.69
CA TYR A 239 -15.89 21.87 1.95
C TYR A 239 -16.63 22.89 2.84
N ASP A 240 -15.95 23.35 3.86
CA ASP A 240 -16.48 24.30 4.84
C ASP A 240 -15.57 25.54 4.89
N PRO A 241 -16.13 26.78 4.90
CA PRO A 241 -15.30 27.97 5.06
C PRO A 241 -14.52 27.91 6.37
N LYS A 242 -13.23 28.22 6.30
CA LYS A 242 -12.38 28.32 7.48
C LYS A 242 -12.72 29.63 8.19
N ARG A 243 -13.08 29.55 9.46
CA ARG A 243 -13.46 30.70 10.33
C ARG A 243 -12.23 31.34 10.96
#